data_34c764ba317f26bd09d67664d29df916
#
_entry.id   34c764ba317f26bd09d67664d29df916
#
_cell.length_a   1.000
_cell.length_b   1.000
_cell.length_c   1.000
_cell.angle_alpha   90.00
_cell.angle_beta   90.00
_cell.angle_gamma   90.00
#
_symmetry.space_group_name_H-M   'P 1'
#
loop_
_entity.id
_entity.type
_entity.pdbx_description
1 polymer ?
#
loop_
_entity_poly.entity_id
_entity_poly.type
_entity_poly.pdbx_seq_one_letter_code
_entity_poly.pdbx_strand_id
1 'polypeptide(L)'
;MKYDVSHPEIREGVTKLCAEFDGRYWQECDREKAYPTKFVQALTQAGYLSALIPEEYDGLGLPLSAGAAILEEIHRSGGNAAACHAQMYTMGTVLRHGNDAQKQAYLPKIASGELRLQAFGVTEPTSGT
;
A
#
# COMPACT_ATOMS: atom_id res chain seq x y z
N MET A 1 -13.59 20.07 -6.70
CA MET A 1 -13.11 19.31 -5.53
C MET A 1 -11.87 20.02 -5.00
N LYS A 2 -11.81 20.38 -3.72
CA LYS A 2 -10.59 20.99 -3.15
C LYS A 2 -9.58 19.87 -2.92
N TYR A 3 -8.34 20.10 -3.33
CA TYR A 3 -7.22 19.23 -3.03
C TYR A 3 -6.99 19.18 -1.51
N ASP A 4 -6.90 17.97 -0.95
CA ASP A 4 -6.58 17.79 0.46
C ASP A 4 -5.09 18.03 0.68
N VAL A 5 -4.76 18.93 1.59
CA VAL A 5 -3.37 19.28 1.96
C VAL A 5 -2.93 18.64 3.28
N SER A 6 -3.74 17.72 3.83
CA SER A 6 -3.35 16.96 5.02
C SER A 6 -2.09 16.12 4.75
N HIS A 7 -1.35 15.83 5.81
CA HIS A 7 -0.11 15.02 5.76
C HIS A 7 0.95 15.55 4.76
N PRO A 8 1.37 16.84 4.83
CA PRO A 8 2.25 17.43 3.81
C PRO A 8 3.59 16.71 3.68
N GLU A 9 4.18 16.24 4.77
CA GLU A 9 5.45 15.52 4.77
C GLU A 9 5.35 14.16 4.04
N ILE A 10 4.23 13.43 4.26
CA ILE A 10 3.96 12.18 3.57
C ILE A 10 3.79 12.45 2.07
N ARG A 11 3.00 13.45 1.71
CA ARG A 11 2.77 13.84 0.31
C ARG A 11 4.06 14.21 -0.39
N GLU A 12 4.90 15.03 0.24
CA GLU A 12 6.20 15.40 -0.30
C GLU A 12 7.10 14.17 -0.50
N GLY A 13 7.18 13.29 0.50
CA GLY A 13 7.98 12.07 0.44
C GLY A 13 7.52 11.12 -0.67
N VAL A 14 6.21 10.89 -0.79
CA VAL A 14 5.65 10.06 -1.86
C VAL A 14 5.89 10.69 -3.23
N THR A 15 5.70 12.00 -3.37
CA THR A 15 5.97 12.71 -4.63
C THR A 15 7.44 12.56 -5.06
N LYS A 16 8.39 12.70 -4.14
CA LYS A 16 9.82 12.49 -4.41
C LYS A 16 10.12 11.07 -4.85
N LEU A 17 9.58 10.07 -4.15
CA LEU A 17 9.74 8.67 -4.51
C LEU A 17 9.15 8.39 -5.90
N CYS A 18 7.96 8.86 -6.18
CA CYS A 18 7.29 8.64 -7.47
C CYS A 18 8.05 9.30 -8.64
N ALA A 19 8.79 10.38 -8.41
CA ALA A 19 9.59 11.04 -9.45
C ALA A 19 10.71 10.14 -10.02
N GLU A 20 11.11 9.08 -9.29
CA GLU A 20 12.06 8.07 -9.76
C GLU A 20 11.43 7.06 -10.73
N PHE A 21 10.10 7.03 -10.82
CA PHE A 21 9.32 6.08 -11.62
C PHE A 21 8.46 6.85 -12.63
N ASP A 22 9.10 7.31 -13.70
CA ASP A 22 8.47 8.12 -14.75
C ASP A 22 7.52 7.32 -15.66
N GLY A 23 6.91 8.00 -16.62
CA GLY A 23 5.99 7.37 -17.56
C GLY A 23 6.60 6.21 -18.36
N ARG A 24 7.93 6.23 -18.60
CA ARG A 24 8.61 5.14 -19.30
C ARG A 24 8.65 3.86 -18.49
N TYR A 25 8.89 3.99 -17.18
CA TYR A 25 8.84 2.84 -16.27
C TYR A 25 7.47 2.16 -16.30
N TRP A 26 6.38 2.95 -16.23
CA TRP A 26 5.02 2.43 -16.25
C TRP A 26 4.64 1.83 -17.60
N GLN A 27 5.03 2.46 -18.71
CA GLN A 27 4.84 1.91 -20.04
C GLN A 27 5.58 0.58 -20.24
N GLU A 28 6.78 0.46 -19.69
CA GLU A 28 7.55 -0.78 -19.72
C GLU A 28 6.85 -1.90 -18.94
N CYS A 29 6.41 -1.61 -17.71
CA CYS A 29 5.64 -2.57 -16.90
C CYS A 29 4.38 -3.05 -17.64
N ASP A 30 3.66 -2.14 -18.29
CA ASP A 30 2.46 -2.47 -19.05
C ASP A 30 2.78 -3.35 -20.29
N ARG A 31 3.78 -2.95 -21.07
CA ARG A 31 4.22 -3.70 -22.25
C ARG A 31 4.65 -5.13 -21.90
N GLU A 32 5.44 -5.29 -20.85
CA GLU A 32 5.93 -6.58 -20.38
C GLU A 32 4.89 -7.35 -19.55
N LYS A 33 3.71 -6.76 -19.27
CA LYS A 33 2.71 -7.31 -18.35
C LYS A 33 3.32 -7.69 -17.00
N ALA A 34 4.25 -6.89 -16.53
CA ALA A 34 5.07 -7.16 -15.36
C ALA A 34 4.53 -6.46 -14.11
N TYR A 35 4.65 -7.15 -12.98
CA TYR A 35 4.43 -6.54 -11.67
C TYR A 35 5.48 -5.45 -11.40
N PRO A 36 5.10 -4.27 -10.88
CA PRO A 36 6.02 -3.14 -10.69
C PRO A 36 6.94 -3.34 -9.48
N THR A 37 7.78 -4.36 -9.52
CA THR A 37 8.60 -4.83 -8.39
C THR A 37 9.46 -3.74 -7.78
N LYS A 38 10.18 -2.97 -8.60
CA LYS A 38 11.08 -1.90 -8.11
C LYS A 38 10.30 -0.80 -7.38
N PHE A 39 9.16 -0.40 -7.93
CA PHE A 39 8.29 0.61 -7.31
C PHE A 39 7.75 0.12 -5.96
N VAL A 40 7.24 -1.11 -5.91
CA VAL A 40 6.70 -1.70 -4.67
C VAL A 40 7.80 -1.89 -3.63
N GLN A 41 9.01 -2.26 -4.03
CA GLN A 41 10.17 -2.32 -3.12
C GLN A 41 10.53 -0.94 -2.56
N ALA A 42 10.55 0.10 -3.38
CA ALA A 42 10.81 1.47 -2.95
C ALA A 42 9.76 1.95 -1.93
N LEU A 43 8.47 1.71 -2.19
CA LEU A 43 7.39 2.01 -1.23
C LEU A 43 7.54 1.25 0.08
N THR A 44 7.96 -0.02 0.01
CA THR A 44 8.20 -0.85 1.21
C THR A 44 9.34 -0.30 2.05
N GLN A 45 10.47 0.00 1.42
CA GLN A 45 11.67 0.53 2.10
C GLN A 45 11.41 1.91 2.72
N ALA A 46 10.58 2.72 2.09
CA ALA A 46 10.17 4.03 2.61
C ALA A 46 9.07 3.92 3.71
N GLY A 47 8.56 2.73 4.02
CA GLY A 47 7.55 2.50 5.04
C GLY A 47 6.11 2.79 4.61
N TYR A 48 5.87 3.21 3.38
CA TYR A 48 4.52 3.58 2.92
C TYR A 48 3.56 2.40 2.85
N LEU A 49 4.05 1.18 2.65
CA LEU A 49 3.21 -0.02 2.67
C LEU A 49 2.92 -0.56 4.08
N SER A 50 3.63 -0.08 5.09
CA SER A 50 3.38 -0.38 6.51
C SER A 50 2.75 0.80 7.27
N ALA A 51 2.37 1.86 6.57
CA ALA A 51 1.88 3.10 7.17
C ALA A 51 0.71 2.89 8.15
N LEU A 52 -0.22 2.00 7.82
CA LEU A 52 -1.43 1.72 8.61
C LEU A 52 -1.25 0.56 9.62
N ILE A 53 -0.12 -0.12 9.62
CA ILE A 53 0.18 -1.17 10.58
C ILE A 53 0.60 -0.52 11.90
N PRO A 54 0.05 -0.94 13.06
CA PRO A 54 0.47 -0.43 14.36
C PRO A 54 1.97 -0.64 14.62
N GLU A 55 2.57 0.22 15.42
CA GLU A 55 3.99 0.15 15.81
C GLU A 55 4.33 -1.18 16.50
N GLU A 56 3.40 -1.75 17.29
CA GLU A 56 3.57 -3.06 17.94
C GLU A 56 3.78 -4.24 16.95
N TYR A 57 3.48 -4.03 15.66
CA TYR A 57 3.69 -4.97 14.56
C TYR A 57 4.66 -4.42 13.49
N ASP A 58 5.60 -3.59 13.90
CA ASP A 58 6.65 -3.00 13.07
C ASP A 58 6.14 -2.04 11.97
N GLY A 59 4.95 -1.49 12.13
CA GLY A 59 4.38 -0.48 11.24
C GLY A 59 4.60 0.95 11.73
N LEU A 60 4.03 1.92 11.03
CA LEU A 60 4.12 3.34 11.37
C LEU A 60 2.95 3.85 12.22
N GLY A 61 1.89 3.05 12.41
CA GLY A 61 0.73 3.41 13.24
C GLY A 61 -0.03 4.64 12.77
N LEU A 62 0.05 4.99 11.48
CA LEU A 62 -0.56 6.20 10.95
C LEU A 62 -2.08 6.02 10.72
N PRO A 63 -2.86 7.12 10.74
CA PRO A 63 -4.29 7.05 10.50
C PRO A 63 -4.62 6.75 9.04
N LEU A 64 -5.86 6.31 8.79
CA LEU A 64 -6.34 5.99 7.45
C LEU A 64 -6.20 7.15 6.46
N SER A 65 -6.32 8.40 6.93
CA SER A 65 -6.11 9.59 6.11
C SER A 65 -4.67 9.69 5.56
N ALA A 66 -3.68 9.18 6.27
CA ALA A 66 -2.31 9.08 5.75
C ALA A 66 -2.20 8.05 4.63
N GLY A 67 -2.86 6.90 4.76
CA GLY A 67 -2.97 5.91 3.67
C GLY A 67 -3.64 6.49 2.43
N ALA A 68 -4.72 7.25 2.61
CA ALA A 68 -5.40 7.95 1.50
C ALA A 68 -4.46 8.96 0.82
N ALA A 69 -3.70 9.75 1.59
CA ALA A 69 -2.73 10.69 1.04
C ALA A 69 -1.63 10.00 0.21
N ILE A 70 -1.12 8.85 0.68
CA ILE A 70 -0.15 8.05 -0.07
C ILE A 70 -0.73 7.62 -1.43
N LEU A 71 -1.93 7.05 -1.44
CA LEU A 71 -2.58 6.58 -2.68
C LEU A 71 -2.86 7.73 -3.64
N GLU A 72 -3.33 8.86 -3.13
CA GLU A 72 -3.61 10.06 -3.93
C GLU A 72 -2.35 10.58 -4.62
N GLU A 73 -1.23 10.68 -3.92
CA GLU A 73 0.02 11.16 -4.51
C GLU A 73 0.60 10.18 -5.54
N ILE A 74 0.50 8.88 -5.32
CA ILE A 74 0.90 7.89 -6.33
C ILE A 74 0.10 8.10 -7.61
N HIS A 75 -1.23 8.23 -7.51
CA HIS A 75 -2.08 8.44 -8.69
C HIS A 75 -1.83 9.80 -9.36
N ARG A 76 -1.58 10.86 -8.58
CA ARG A 76 -1.23 12.18 -9.14
C ARG A 76 0.06 12.17 -9.92
N SER A 77 1.01 11.34 -9.55
CA SER A 77 2.27 11.18 -10.28
C SER A 77 2.12 10.44 -11.62
N GLY A 78 0.93 9.90 -11.91
CA GLY A 78 0.69 9.01 -13.06
C GLY A 78 1.07 7.56 -12.79
N GLY A 79 1.43 7.20 -11.57
CA GLY A 79 1.75 5.84 -11.15
C GLY A 79 0.53 4.96 -10.91
N ASN A 80 0.76 3.66 -10.76
CA ASN A 80 -0.27 2.68 -10.43
C ASN A 80 -0.18 2.27 -8.97
N ALA A 81 -1.18 2.65 -8.16
CA ALA A 81 -1.24 2.34 -6.74
C ALA A 81 -1.93 1.00 -6.42
N ALA A 82 -2.27 0.17 -7.40
CA ALA A 82 -3.05 -1.05 -7.17
C ALA A 82 -2.41 -1.99 -6.13
N ALA A 83 -1.11 -2.24 -6.21
CA ALA A 83 -0.40 -3.09 -5.26
C ALA A 83 -0.40 -2.51 -3.83
N CYS A 84 -0.24 -1.18 -3.70
CA CYS A 84 -0.30 -0.47 -2.42
C CYS A 84 -1.71 -0.54 -1.82
N HIS A 85 -2.72 -0.21 -2.59
CA HIS A 85 -4.12 -0.28 -2.17
C HIS A 85 -4.52 -1.70 -1.78
N ALA A 86 -4.19 -2.69 -2.61
CA ALA A 86 -4.49 -4.09 -2.34
C ALA A 86 -3.90 -4.57 -1.00
N GLN A 87 -2.66 -4.21 -0.70
CA GLN A 87 -2.04 -4.53 0.58
C GLN A 87 -2.73 -3.81 1.74
N MET A 88 -3.11 -2.54 1.58
CA MET A 88 -3.77 -1.77 2.64
C MET A 88 -5.10 -2.38 3.07
N TYR A 89 -5.96 -2.78 2.13
CA TYR A 89 -7.25 -3.37 2.51
C TYR A 89 -7.11 -4.80 3.05
N THR A 90 -6.21 -5.60 2.48
CA THR A 90 -5.99 -6.98 2.96
C THR A 90 -5.39 -6.98 4.36
N MET A 91 -4.37 -6.17 4.59
CA MET A 91 -3.76 -5.96 5.90
C MET A 91 -4.78 -5.38 6.90
N GLY A 92 -5.60 -4.42 6.46
CA GLY A 92 -6.68 -3.86 7.26
C GLY A 92 -7.71 -4.91 7.71
N THR A 93 -7.95 -5.93 6.89
CA THR A 93 -8.80 -7.08 7.27
C THR A 93 -8.15 -7.90 8.37
N VAL A 94 -6.85 -8.19 8.28
CA VAL A 94 -6.11 -8.90 9.34
C VAL A 94 -6.12 -8.10 10.63
N LEU A 95 -5.88 -6.78 10.57
CA LEU A 95 -5.93 -5.89 11.74
C LEU A 95 -7.28 -5.90 12.43
N ARG A 96 -8.36 -5.87 11.66
CA ARG A 96 -9.72 -5.72 12.19
C ARG A 96 -10.32 -7.03 12.68
N HIS A 97 -10.02 -8.14 12.01
CA HIS A 97 -10.70 -9.42 12.20
C HIS A 97 -9.78 -10.57 12.60
N GLY A 98 -8.47 -10.41 12.46
CA GLY A 98 -7.50 -11.43 12.87
C GLY A 98 -7.46 -11.57 14.39
N ASN A 99 -7.22 -12.78 14.88
CA ASN A 99 -6.86 -13.00 16.28
C ASN A 99 -5.40 -12.59 16.56
N ASP A 100 -4.99 -12.54 17.82
CA ASP A 100 -3.65 -12.06 18.19
C ASP A 100 -2.53 -12.89 17.55
N ALA A 101 -2.70 -14.23 17.48
CA ALA A 101 -1.73 -15.11 16.84
C ALA A 101 -1.57 -14.80 15.34
N GLN A 102 -2.66 -14.53 14.64
CA GLN A 102 -2.64 -14.14 13.23
C GLN A 102 -1.98 -12.78 13.03
N LYS A 103 -2.31 -11.80 13.86
CA LYS A 103 -1.70 -10.47 13.79
C LYS A 103 -0.18 -10.55 14.00
N GLN A 104 0.25 -11.26 15.04
CA GLN A 104 1.68 -11.47 15.33
C GLN A 104 2.41 -12.24 14.22
N ALA A 105 1.75 -13.21 13.59
CA ALA A 105 2.36 -14.00 12.53
C ALA A 105 2.50 -13.27 11.19
N TYR A 106 1.55 -12.38 10.86
CA TYR A 106 1.45 -11.82 9.51
C TYR A 106 1.84 -10.35 9.42
N LEU A 107 1.44 -9.50 10.38
CA LEU A 107 1.61 -8.06 10.26
C LEU A 107 3.08 -7.61 10.19
N PRO A 108 4.01 -8.13 11.01
CA PRO A 108 5.43 -7.76 10.89
C PRO A 108 6.03 -8.16 9.54
N LYS A 109 5.64 -9.31 9.00
CA LYS A 109 6.09 -9.78 7.68
C LYS A 109 5.53 -8.94 6.54
N ILE A 110 4.30 -8.45 6.69
CA ILE A 110 3.71 -7.50 5.74
C ILE A 110 4.46 -6.16 5.81
N ALA A 111 4.77 -5.68 7.02
CA ALA A 111 5.50 -4.44 7.23
C ALA A 111 6.89 -4.48 6.60
N SER A 112 7.64 -5.58 6.78
CA SER A 112 8.98 -5.78 6.20
C SER A 112 8.97 -6.03 4.69
N GLY A 113 7.83 -6.41 4.12
CA GLY A 113 7.71 -6.82 2.72
C GLY A 113 8.08 -8.28 2.45
N GLU A 114 8.35 -9.08 3.48
CA GLU A 114 8.53 -10.53 3.37
C GLU A 114 7.25 -11.23 2.89
N LEU A 115 6.11 -10.77 3.37
CA LEU A 115 4.79 -11.28 2.99
C LEU A 115 3.99 -10.19 2.29
N ARG A 116 3.42 -10.52 1.14
CA ARG A 116 2.50 -9.65 0.40
C ARG A 116 1.15 -10.31 0.23
N LEU A 117 0.15 -9.79 0.94
CA LEU A 117 -1.24 -10.18 0.78
C LEU A 117 -1.95 -9.09 -0.04
N GLN A 118 -2.12 -9.33 -1.33
CA GLN A 118 -2.65 -8.34 -2.28
C GLN A 118 -3.87 -8.85 -3.06
N ALA A 119 -4.43 -9.98 -2.65
CA ALA A 119 -5.65 -10.53 -3.23
C ALA A 119 -6.54 -11.11 -2.13
N PHE A 120 -7.83 -11.17 -2.36
CA PHE A 120 -8.79 -11.78 -1.44
C PHE A 120 -9.95 -12.41 -2.20
N GLY A 121 -10.52 -13.47 -1.62
CA GLY A 121 -11.76 -14.07 -2.07
C GLY A 121 -12.93 -13.48 -1.28
N VAL A 122 -13.84 -12.80 -1.94
CA VAL A 122 -14.98 -12.10 -1.30
C VAL A 122 -16.27 -12.84 -1.50
N THR A 123 -16.49 -13.36 -2.70
CA THR A 123 -17.76 -13.98 -3.08
C THR A 123 -17.90 -15.36 -2.45
N GLU A 124 -18.97 -15.53 -1.71
CA GLU A 124 -19.37 -16.81 -1.11
C GLU A 124 -20.31 -17.58 -2.06
N PRO A 125 -20.44 -18.94 -1.94
CA PRO A 125 -21.30 -19.74 -2.80
C PRO A 125 -22.77 -19.31 -2.80
N THR A 126 -23.25 -18.74 -1.70
CA THR A 126 -24.65 -18.35 -1.49
C THR A 126 -24.87 -16.85 -1.40
N SER A 127 -23.83 -16.06 -1.52
CA SER A 127 -23.84 -14.60 -1.35
C SER A 127 -22.89 -13.97 -2.35
N GLY A 128 -23.44 -13.40 -3.40
CA GLY A 128 -22.70 -12.59 -4.37
C GLY A 128 -22.61 -11.12 -3.97
N THR A 129 -21.76 -10.37 -4.64
CA THR A 129 -21.70 -8.91 -4.54
C THR A 129 -22.52 -8.29 -5.65
#